data_ea11ae39ee2ee5184894851011901ab7
#
_entry.id   ea11ae39ee2ee5184894851011901ab7
#
_cell.length_a   1.000
_cell.length_b   1.000
_cell.length_c   1.000
_cell.angle_alpha   90.00
_cell.angle_beta   90.00
_cell.angle_gamma   90.00
#
_symmetry.space_group_name_H-M   'P 1'
#
loop_
_entity.id
_entity.type
_entity.pdbx_description
1 polymer ?
#
loop_
_entity_poly.entity_id
_entity_poly.type
_entity_poly.pdbx_seq_one_letter_code
_entity_poly.pdbx_strand_id
1 'polypeptide(L)'
;MSSKFDASKFTTDTARPLPIILLLDCSGSMSGEKIKSLNLAVRRMLNTLSKEESRISEFLVSIITFGGNAKVLPGPTNATESNFGELKAGGGTPLGEALKLAKELIEDKSTTPSRAFRPVTVLVSDGVPTDSWESNLDDLIMNGRSSKSDRMAMGIGPEAYEGNGRNMLEKFISGTDHKVFEADEAEKIQSFFKLVTMSVTTRSKSVNPNLVPKDGELEERKPTGERQRDVFW
;
A
#
# COMPACT_ATOMS: atom_id res chain seq x y z
N MET A 1 1.61 -50.23 16.83
CA MET A 1 2.73 -49.31 16.61
C MET A 1 2.18 -47.91 16.40
N SER A 2 2.29 -47.04 17.40
CA SER A 2 1.78 -45.66 17.30
C SER A 2 2.84 -44.80 16.60
N SER A 3 2.56 -44.38 15.38
CA SER A 3 3.45 -43.44 14.69
C SER A 3 3.38 -42.10 15.44
N LYS A 4 4.49 -41.69 16.05
CA LYS A 4 4.59 -40.37 16.68
C LYS A 4 4.39 -39.32 15.58
N PHE A 5 3.40 -38.45 15.77
CA PHE A 5 3.19 -37.27 14.94
C PHE A 5 4.42 -36.36 15.04
N ASP A 6 5.13 -36.21 13.94
CA ASP A 6 6.31 -35.35 13.84
C ASP A 6 5.90 -33.97 13.34
N ALA A 7 5.70 -33.05 14.26
CA ALA A 7 5.29 -31.68 13.97
C ALA A 7 6.34 -30.91 13.13
N SER A 8 7.61 -31.31 13.13
CA SER A 8 8.69 -30.64 12.39
C SER A 8 8.53 -30.79 10.86
N LYS A 9 7.80 -31.81 10.40
CA LYS A 9 7.52 -32.05 8.98
C LYS A 9 6.43 -31.11 8.40
N PHE A 10 5.75 -30.37 9.25
CA PHE A 10 4.65 -29.48 8.88
C PHE A 10 4.96 -27.99 9.10
N THR A 11 6.12 -27.68 9.68
CA THR A 11 6.61 -26.30 9.77
C THR A 11 7.41 -25.98 8.53
N THR A 12 6.77 -25.37 7.53
CA THR A 12 7.52 -24.71 6.46
C THR A 12 8.03 -23.38 7.03
N ASP A 13 9.34 -23.25 7.18
CA ASP A 13 10.05 -22.02 7.60
C ASP A 13 9.96 -20.88 6.55
N THR A 14 8.98 -20.91 5.66
CA THR A 14 8.79 -19.87 4.66
C THR A 14 7.88 -18.79 5.22
N ALA A 15 8.37 -17.56 5.22
CA ALA A 15 7.60 -16.37 5.57
C ALA A 15 6.25 -16.34 4.83
N ARG A 16 5.20 -15.90 5.52
CA ARG A 16 3.92 -15.63 4.87
C ARG A 16 3.96 -14.23 4.30
N PRO A 17 3.74 -14.05 2.99
CA PRO A 17 3.83 -12.74 2.39
C PRO A 17 2.69 -11.82 2.85
N LEU A 18 3.00 -10.54 3.03
CA LEU A 18 2.05 -9.46 3.18
C LEU A 18 1.95 -8.70 1.84
N PRO A 19 0.86 -8.86 1.08
CA PRO A 19 0.66 -8.16 -0.18
C PRO A 19 0.37 -6.68 0.05
N ILE A 20 1.02 -5.82 -0.73
CA ILE A 20 0.86 -4.36 -0.72
C ILE A 20 0.59 -3.93 -2.16
N ILE A 21 -0.59 -3.40 -2.41
CA ILE A 21 -1.00 -2.90 -3.72
C ILE A 21 -1.06 -1.39 -3.67
N LEU A 22 -0.18 -0.73 -4.42
CA LEU A 22 -0.12 0.72 -4.53
C LEU A 22 -0.83 1.15 -5.82
N LEU A 23 -1.90 1.95 -5.70
CA LEU A 23 -2.56 2.64 -6.82
C LEU A 23 -2.09 4.09 -6.81
N LEU A 24 -1.26 4.47 -7.77
CA LEU A 24 -0.56 5.74 -7.80
C LEU A 24 -1.04 6.56 -9.00
N ASP A 25 -1.67 7.69 -8.71
CA ASP A 25 -2.05 8.67 -9.71
C ASP A 25 -0.80 9.27 -10.36
N CYS A 26 -0.76 9.18 -11.68
CA CYS A 26 0.25 9.77 -12.53
C CYS A 26 -0.40 10.64 -13.61
N SER A 27 -1.60 11.18 -13.37
CA SER A 27 -2.29 12.09 -14.28
C SER A 27 -1.53 13.41 -14.46
N GLY A 28 -1.97 14.23 -15.42
CA GLY A 28 -1.31 15.49 -15.75
C GLY A 28 -1.24 16.47 -14.57
N SER A 29 -2.23 16.47 -13.67
CA SER A 29 -2.31 17.30 -12.45
C SER A 29 -1.24 16.97 -11.41
N MET A 30 -0.71 15.74 -11.45
CA MET A 30 0.41 15.30 -10.60
C MET A 30 1.78 15.88 -11.02
N SER A 31 1.85 16.66 -12.10
CA SER A 31 3.11 17.23 -12.60
C SER A 31 3.82 18.10 -11.57
N GLY A 32 5.14 18.24 -11.73
CA GLY A 32 5.97 19.11 -10.88
C GLY A 32 6.36 18.46 -9.56
N GLU A 33 6.15 19.14 -8.43
CA GLU A 33 6.59 18.69 -7.10
C GLU A 33 5.79 17.50 -6.57
N LYS A 34 4.52 17.34 -6.95
CA LYS A 34 3.69 16.21 -6.53
C LYS A 34 4.29 14.87 -6.98
N ILE A 35 4.57 14.71 -8.28
CA ILE A 35 5.12 13.45 -8.80
C ILE A 35 6.55 13.20 -8.31
N LYS A 36 7.36 14.24 -8.12
CA LYS A 36 8.71 14.11 -7.55
C LYS A 36 8.65 13.59 -6.10
N SER A 37 7.77 14.19 -5.30
CA SER A 37 7.56 13.79 -3.91
C SER A 37 7.01 12.39 -3.78
N LEU A 38 6.08 12.01 -4.66
CA LEU A 38 5.55 10.64 -4.75
C LEU A 38 6.66 9.64 -5.09
N ASN A 39 7.48 9.92 -6.10
CA ASN A 39 8.62 9.07 -6.47
C ASN A 39 9.57 8.86 -5.29
N LEU A 40 9.91 9.93 -4.57
CA LEU A 40 10.79 9.87 -3.42
C LEU A 40 10.17 9.05 -2.28
N ALA A 41 8.87 9.25 -2.01
CA ALA A 41 8.16 8.56 -0.94
C ALA A 41 8.08 7.04 -1.20
N VAL A 42 7.69 6.64 -2.42
CA VAL A 42 7.62 5.23 -2.81
C VAL A 42 9.00 4.58 -2.73
N ARG A 43 10.04 5.23 -3.25
CA ARG A 43 11.42 4.71 -3.17
C ARG A 43 11.89 4.52 -1.74
N ARG A 44 11.59 5.46 -0.84
CA ARG A 44 11.91 5.34 0.60
C ARG A 44 11.15 4.20 1.26
N MET A 45 9.86 4.04 0.94
CA MET A 45 9.06 2.92 1.42
C MET A 45 9.68 1.59 0.99
N LEU A 46 9.96 1.40 -0.29
CA LEU A 46 10.55 0.16 -0.81
C LEU A 46 11.91 -0.15 -0.16
N ASN A 47 12.77 0.85 0.00
CA ASN A 47 14.05 0.68 0.69
C ASN A 47 13.89 0.30 2.17
N THR A 48 12.84 0.79 2.84
CA THR A 48 12.58 0.43 4.22
C THR A 48 12.06 -1.00 4.30
N LEU A 49 11.09 -1.35 3.45
CA LEU A 49 10.52 -2.70 3.42
C LEU A 49 11.60 -3.75 3.10
N SER A 50 12.50 -3.48 2.14
CA SER A 50 13.57 -4.41 1.79
C SER A 50 14.54 -4.71 2.96
N LYS A 51 14.76 -3.72 3.84
CA LYS A 51 15.57 -3.90 5.07
C LYS A 51 14.84 -4.68 6.17
N GLU A 52 13.51 -4.65 6.14
CA GLU A 52 12.64 -5.33 7.10
C GLU A 52 12.31 -6.77 6.66
N GLU A 53 12.59 -7.15 5.40
CA GLU A 53 12.43 -8.52 4.93
C GLU A 53 13.35 -9.48 5.68
N SER A 54 12.82 -10.62 6.07
CA SER A 54 13.51 -11.63 6.87
C SER A 54 12.86 -13.00 6.66
N ARG A 55 13.32 -14.01 7.37
CA ARG A 55 12.67 -15.34 7.34
C ARG A 55 11.21 -15.34 7.79
N ILE A 56 10.78 -14.33 8.56
CA ILE A 56 9.41 -14.22 9.10
C ILE A 56 8.58 -13.12 8.45
N SER A 57 9.20 -12.22 7.68
CA SER A 57 8.54 -11.08 7.06
C SER A 57 8.88 -11.01 5.57
N GLU A 58 7.88 -11.17 4.73
CA GLU A 58 7.98 -11.04 3.28
C GLU A 58 6.93 -10.03 2.80
N PHE A 59 7.33 -9.06 1.97
CA PHE A 59 6.43 -8.05 1.43
C PHE A 59 6.32 -8.21 -0.09
N LEU A 60 5.13 -8.53 -0.59
CA LEU A 60 4.84 -8.58 -2.02
C LEU A 60 4.26 -7.26 -2.47
N VAL A 61 5.07 -6.44 -3.13
CA VAL A 61 4.66 -5.10 -3.57
C VAL A 61 4.25 -5.14 -5.04
N SER A 62 3.02 -4.72 -5.32
CA SER A 62 2.50 -4.47 -6.67
C SER A 62 2.21 -2.99 -6.82
N ILE A 63 2.67 -2.39 -7.90
CA ILE A 63 2.45 -0.96 -8.18
C ILE A 63 1.61 -0.84 -9.45
N ILE A 64 0.47 -0.18 -9.32
CA ILE A 64 -0.42 0.18 -10.41
C ILE A 64 -0.33 1.69 -10.58
N THR A 65 0.05 2.15 -11.74
CA THR A 65 0.02 3.57 -12.09
C THR A 65 -1.17 3.86 -12.99
N PHE A 66 -1.79 5.01 -12.80
CA PHE A 66 -2.89 5.46 -13.65
C PHE A 66 -2.71 6.93 -14.03
N GLY A 67 -2.47 7.14 -15.34
CA GLY A 67 -2.22 8.43 -15.93
C GLY A 67 -2.29 8.27 -17.46
N GLY A 68 -3.40 8.71 -18.08
CA GLY A 68 -3.76 8.39 -19.46
C GLY A 68 -4.28 6.97 -19.63
N ASN A 69 -3.61 5.96 -19.13
CA ASN A 69 -4.05 4.56 -18.99
C ASN A 69 -3.62 4.01 -17.63
N ALA A 70 -4.27 2.95 -17.17
CA ALA A 70 -3.80 2.20 -16.01
C ALA A 70 -2.92 1.03 -16.43
N LYS A 71 -1.88 0.76 -15.64
CA LYS A 71 -0.97 -0.36 -15.88
C LYS A 71 -0.33 -0.86 -14.58
N VAL A 72 -0.12 -2.15 -14.52
CA VAL A 72 0.73 -2.77 -13.49
C VAL A 72 2.19 -2.59 -13.92
N LEU A 73 3.02 -2.03 -13.04
CA LEU A 73 4.46 -2.04 -13.25
C LEU A 73 5.00 -3.48 -13.08
N PRO A 74 6.18 -3.82 -13.65
CA PRO A 74 6.75 -5.16 -13.51
C PRO A 74 6.79 -5.61 -12.04
N GLY A 75 6.14 -6.74 -11.75
CA GLY A 75 5.92 -7.32 -10.43
C GLY A 75 4.59 -8.06 -10.38
N PRO A 76 4.12 -8.61 -9.23
CA PRO A 76 4.59 -8.34 -7.87
C PRO A 76 5.98 -8.91 -7.61
N THR A 77 6.81 -8.13 -6.94
CA THR A 77 8.16 -8.54 -6.54
C THR A 77 8.32 -8.35 -5.05
N ASN A 78 9.21 -9.13 -4.44
CA ASN A 78 9.66 -8.82 -3.10
C ASN A 78 10.22 -7.40 -3.05
N ALA A 79 10.05 -6.72 -1.93
CA ALA A 79 10.52 -5.33 -1.81
C ALA A 79 12.03 -5.22 -2.11
N THR A 80 12.82 -6.26 -1.78
CA THR A 80 14.26 -6.36 -2.08
C THR A 80 14.56 -6.42 -3.57
N GLU A 81 13.66 -7.01 -4.39
CA GLU A 81 13.84 -7.19 -5.84
C GLU A 81 13.21 -6.05 -6.64
N SER A 82 12.51 -5.12 -5.96
CA SER A 82 11.77 -4.06 -6.63
C SER A 82 12.69 -3.09 -7.35
N ASN A 83 12.64 -3.10 -8.68
CA ASN A 83 13.29 -2.11 -9.52
C ASN A 83 12.30 -0.99 -9.87
N PHE A 84 12.08 -0.09 -8.92
CA PHE A 84 11.17 1.04 -9.08
C PHE A 84 11.79 2.12 -9.96
N GLY A 85 11.26 2.25 -11.18
CA GLY A 85 11.59 3.33 -12.11
C GLY A 85 10.94 4.65 -11.69
N GLU A 86 11.36 5.74 -12.33
CA GLU A 86 10.77 7.07 -12.10
C GLU A 86 9.39 7.18 -12.76
N LEU A 87 8.36 7.52 -11.97
CA LEU A 87 7.02 7.82 -12.45
C LEU A 87 7.02 9.19 -13.13
N LYS A 88 6.31 9.28 -14.26
CA LYS A 88 6.11 10.53 -15.00
C LYS A 88 4.62 10.84 -15.04
N ALA A 89 4.28 12.10 -14.81
CA ALA A 89 2.90 12.57 -14.85
C ALA A 89 2.47 12.87 -16.30
N GLY A 90 1.20 12.54 -16.61
CA GLY A 90 0.58 12.85 -17.90
C GLY A 90 -0.75 12.13 -18.10
N GLY A 91 -1.57 12.67 -19.00
CA GLY A 91 -2.89 12.11 -19.35
C GLY A 91 -3.99 12.35 -18.29
N GLY A 92 -5.11 11.64 -18.45
CA GLY A 92 -6.25 11.68 -17.52
C GLY A 92 -6.07 10.74 -16.35
N THR A 93 -7.14 10.55 -15.58
CA THR A 93 -7.16 9.80 -14.29
C THR A 93 -8.07 8.56 -14.39
N PRO A 94 -7.65 7.48 -15.08
CA PRO A 94 -8.47 6.27 -15.28
C PRO A 94 -8.44 5.37 -14.03
N LEU A 95 -9.11 5.84 -12.97
CA LEU A 95 -9.15 5.14 -11.69
C LEU A 95 -9.92 3.82 -11.77
N GLY A 96 -11.02 3.77 -12.52
CA GLY A 96 -11.82 2.56 -12.66
C GLY A 96 -11.03 1.41 -13.26
N GLU A 97 -10.20 1.69 -14.26
CA GLU A 97 -9.27 0.72 -14.84
C GLU A 97 -8.22 0.25 -13.79
N ALA A 98 -7.67 1.18 -13.00
CA ALA A 98 -6.71 0.84 -11.94
C ALA A 98 -7.32 -0.02 -10.83
N LEU A 99 -8.57 0.26 -10.42
CA LEU A 99 -9.29 -0.54 -9.43
C LEU A 99 -9.55 -1.97 -9.92
N LYS A 100 -9.90 -2.13 -11.20
CA LYS A 100 -10.06 -3.44 -11.83
C LYS A 100 -8.76 -4.24 -11.77
N LEU A 101 -7.64 -3.64 -12.18
CA LEU A 101 -6.32 -4.27 -12.09
C LEU A 101 -5.95 -4.65 -10.65
N ALA A 102 -6.22 -3.78 -9.67
CA ALA A 102 -5.97 -4.09 -8.26
C ALA A 102 -6.76 -5.31 -7.79
N LYS A 103 -8.04 -5.39 -8.18
CA LYS A 103 -8.86 -6.55 -7.87
C LYS A 103 -8.30 -7.82 -8.51
N GLU A 104 -7.96 -7.79 -9.78
CA GLU A 104 -7.38 -8.93 -10.49
C GLU A 104 -6.12 -9.45 -9.79
N LEU A 105 -5.20 -8.58 -9.38
CA LEU A 105 -4.00 -8.95 -8.63
C LEU A 105 -4.31 -9.61 -7.28
N ILE A 106 -5.33 -9.15 -6.57
CA ILE A 106 -5.70 -9.70 -5.26
C ILE A 106 -6.40 -11.06 -5.41
N GLU A 107 -7.27 -11.21 -6.42
CA GLU A 107 -8.00 -12.45 -6.66
C GLU A 107 -7.12 -13.56 -7.25
N ASP A 108 -6.11 -13.20 -8.05
CA ASP A 108 -5.18 -14.16 -8.62
C ASP A 108 -4.25 -14.75 -7.54
N LYS A 109 -4.39 -16.07 -7.33
CA LYS A 109 -3.61 -16.80 -6.32
C LYS A 109 -2.15 -17.02 -6.72
N SER A 110 -1.78 -16.79 -7.96
CA SER A 110 -0.39 -16.85 -8.42
C SER A 110 0.37 -15.59 -8.01
N THR A 111 -0.29 -14.43 -8.03
CA THR A 111 0.24 -13.13 -7.60
C THR A 111 0.05 -12.88 -6.10
N THR A 112 -1.12 -13.22 -5.59
CA THR A 112 -1.45 -13.08 -4.16
C THR A 112 -1.77 -14.46 -3.58
N PRO A 113 -0.77 -15.19 -3.07
CA PRO A 113 -0.94 -16.58 -2.61
C PRO A 113 -2.04 -16.72 -1.57
N SER A 114 -2.74 -17.87 -1.57
CA SER A 114 -3.82 -18.15 -0.60
C SER A 114 -3.33 -18.13 0.85
N ARG A 115 -2.04 -18.40 1.08
CA ARG A 115 -1.41 -18.34 2.41
C ARG A 115 -1.04 -16.93 2.86
N ALA A 116 -1.14 -15.93 1.97
CA ALA A 116 -0.76 -14.55 2.27
C ALA A 116 -1.60 -13.95 3.41
N PHE A 117 -1.06 -12.97 4.09
CA PHE A 117 -1.81 -12.16 5.02
C PHE A 117 -2.83 -11.26 4.28
N ARG A 118 -3.74 -10.67 5.02
CA ARG A 118 -4.72 -9.70 4.53
C ARG A 118 -3.99 -8.59 3.76
N PRO A 119 -4.28 -8.37 2.46
CA PRO A 119 -3.62 -7.36 1.65
C PRO A 119 -3.82 -5.94 2.18
N VAL A 120 -2.87 -5.06 1.90
CA VAL A 120 -3.02 -3.61 2.06
C VAL A 120 -3.13 -3.00 0.67
N THR A 121 -4.16 -2.20 0.44
CA THR A 121 -4.37 -1.47 -0.81
C THR A 121 -4.29 0.03 -0.51
N VAL A 122 -3.39 0.73 -1.18
CA VAL A 122 -3.12 2.15 -0.94
C VAL A 122 -3.47 2.94 -2.19
N LEU A 123 -4.37 3.91 -2.07
CA LEU A 123 -4.75 4.81 -3.16
C LEU A 123 -4.18 6.20 -2.91
N VAL A 124 -3.47 6.73 -3.91
CA VAL A 124 -2.96 8.10 -3.92
C VAL A 124 -3.47 8.79 -5.17
N SER A 125 -4.21 9.89 -5.00
CA SER A 125 -4.74 10.68 -6.12
C SER A 125 -4.83 12.16 -5.75
N ASP A 126 -4.75 13.03 -6.74
CA ASP A 126 -4.85 14.47 -6.57
C ASP A 126 -6.11 15.08 -7.20
N GLY A 127 -7.05 14.25 -7.67
CA GLY A 127 -8.20 14.77 -8.38
C GLY A 127 -9.37 13.81 -8.57
N VAL A 128 -10.23 14.19 -9.49
CA VAL A 128 -11.44 13.45 -9.83
C VAL A 128 -11.14 12.47 -10.96
N PRO A 129 -11.60 11.20 -10.86
CA PRO A 129 -11.45 10.23 -11.96
C PRO A 129 -12.09 10.70 -13.26
N THR A 130 -11.47 10.32 -14.37
CA THR A 130 -11.94 10.67 -15.74
C THR A 130 -12.69 9.54 -16.43
N ASP A 131 -12.78 8.37 -15.79
CA ASP A 131 -13.49 7.18 -16.27
C ASP A 131 -14.63 6.77 -15.31
N SER A 132 -15.37 5.72 -15.69
CA SER A 132 -16.43 5.12 -14.87
C SER A 132 -15.79 4.21 -13.80
N TRP A 133 -15.61 4.73 -12.62
CA TRP A 133 -14.90 4.07 -11.51
C TRP A 133 -15.81 3.40 -10.46
N GLU A 134 -17.06 3.86 -10.32
CA GLU A 134 -17.94 3.50 -9.19
C GLU A 134 -18.19 1.99 -9.11
N SER A 135 -18.53 1.37 -10.25
CA SER A 135 -18.82 -0.07 -10.29
C SER A 135 -17.59 -0.92 -9.99
N ASN A 136 -16.41 -0.50 -10.46
CA ASN A 136 -15.15 -1.19 -10.18
C ASN A 136 -14.74 -1.04 -8.72
N LEU A 137 -15.01 0.13 -8.12
CA LEU A 137 -14.79 0.34 -6.69
C LEU A 137 -15.74 -0.54 -5.86
N ASP A 138 -17.03 -0.55 -6.19
CA ASP A 138 -18.01 -1.39 -5.48
C ASP A 138 -17.63 -2.87 -5.56
N ASP A 139 -17.19 -3.34 -6.72
CA ASP A 139 -16.74 -4.71 -6.88
C ASP A 139 -15.47 -5.01 -6.06
N LEU A 140 -14.51 -4.08 -5.98
CA LEU A 140 -13.30 -4.24 -5.18
C LEU A 140 -13.60 -4.30 -3.68
N ILE A 141 -14.51 -3.43 -3.18
CA ILE A 141 -14.75 -3.31 -1.74
C ILE A 141 -15.81 -4.29 -1.20
N MET A 142 -16.67 -4.83 -2.06
CA MET A 142 -17.78 -5.70 -1.61
C MET A 142 -17.58 -7.17 -1.96
N ASN A 143 -16.79 -7.50 -2.97
CA ASN A 143 -16.75 -8.84 -3.51
C ASN A 143 -15.36 -9.50 -3.43
N GLY A 144 -15.34 -10.82 -3.28
CA GLY A 144 -14.14 -11.64 -3.35
C GLY A 144 -13.15 -11.44 -2.20
N ARG A 145 -11.89 -11.74 -2.48
CA ARG A 145 -10.78 -11.59 -1.52
C ARG A 145 -10.42 -10.11 -1.31
N SER A 146 -10.59 -9.30 -2.34
CA SER A 146 -10.29 -7.87 -2.33
C SER A 146 -11.13 -7.11 -1.31
N SER A 147 -12.37 -7.53 -1.06
CA SER A 147 -13.25 -6.92 -0.05
C SER A 147 -12.69 -6.96 1.37
N LYS A 148 -11.77 -7.89 1.63
CA LYS A 148 -11.11 -8.05 2.93
C LYS A 148 -9.80 -7.28 3.03
N SER A 149 -9.36 -6.59 1.96
CA SER A 149 -8.13 -5.81 2.03
C SER A 149 -8.27 -4.64 3.01
N ASP A 150 -7.15 -4.33 3.67
CA ASP A 150 -7.02 -3.08 4.39
C ASP A 150 -6.80 -1.96 3.39
N ARG A 151 -7.56 -0.85 3.47
CA ARG A 151 -7.52 0.21 2.48
C ARG A 151 -7.17 1.54 3.11
N MET A 152 -6.11 2.16 2.60
CA MET A 152 -5.64 3.48 3.02
C MET A 152 -5.66 4.41 1.80
N ALA A 153 -6.04 5.66 2.00
CA ALA A 153 -6.13 6.64 0.92
C ALA A 153 -5.47 7.96 1.29
N MET A 154 -4.81 8.58 0.31
CA MET A 154 -4.28 9.93 0.39
C MET A 154 -4.80 10.77 -0.77
N GLY A 155 -5.36 11.94 -0.43
CA GLY A 155 -5.66 13.00 -1.37
C GLY A 155 -4.54 14.05 -1.40
N ILE A 156 -4.16 14.52 -2.59
CA ILE A 156 -3.11 15.53 -2.76
C ILE A 156 -3.71 16.79 -3.36
N GLY A 157 -3.76 17.86 -2.55
CA GLY A 157 -4.26 19.16 -2.94
C GLY A 157 -5.78 19.31 -2.85
N PRO A 158 -6.29 20.54 -3.00
CA PRO A 158 -7.69 20.88 -2.71
C PRO A 158 -8.72 20.07 -3.50
N GLU A 159 -8.45 19.76 -4.78
CA GLU A 159 -9.38 19.03 -5.63
C GLU A 159 -9.66 17.59 -5.13
N ALA A 160 -8.71 17.01 -4.39
CA ALA A 160 -8.87 15.71 -3.77
C ALA A 160 -9.62 15.75 -2.42
N TYR A 161 -9.75 16.93 -1.80
CA TYR A 161 -10.40 17.07 -0.48
C TYR A 161 -11.85 17.53 -0.57
N GLU A 162 -12.29 17.94 -1.74
CA GLU A 162 -13.60 18.54 -1.95
C GLU A 162 -14.42 17.73 -2.97
N GLY A 163 -15.74 17.81 -2.84
CA GLY A 163 -16.69 17.27 -3.80
C GLY A 163 -16.46 15.80 -4.17
N ASN A 164 -16.36 15.54 -5.47
CA ASN A 164 -16.28 14.17 -5.98
C ASN A 164 -14.95 13.46 -5.67
N GLY A 165 -13.83 14.20 -5.60
CA GLY A 165 -12.53 13.64 -5.24
C GLY A 165 -12.56 13.08 -3.81
N ARG A 166 -13.06 13.87 -2.85
CA ARG A 166 -13.24 13.45 -1.47
C ARG A 166 -14.17 12.25 -1.34
N ASN A 167 -15.35 12.33 -1.96
CA ASN A 167 -16.34 11.25 -1.91
C ASN A 167 -15.76 9.92 -2.43
N MET A 168 -14.97 9.96 -3.48
CA MET A 168 -14.28 8.79 -4.04
C MET A 168 -13.28 8.19 -3.05
N LEU A 169 -12.43 9.02 -2.43
CA LEU A 169 -11.44 8.56 -1.44
C LEU A 169 -12.11 7.99 -0.18
N GLU A 170 -13.14 8.65 0.33
CA GLU A 170 -13.92 8.18 1.48
C GLU A 170 -14.65 6.86 1.16
N LYS A 171 -15.21 6.72 -0.04
CA LYS A 171 -15.82 5.46 -0.48
C LYS A 171 -14.77 4.35 -0.58
N PHE A 172 -13.56 4.64 -1.06
CA PHE A 172 -12.50 3.65 -1.17
C PHE A 172 -12.10 3.07 0.19
N ILE A 173 -12.00 3.89 1.23
CA ILE A 173 -11.65 3.42 2.59
C ILE A 173 -12.85 2.97 3.42
N SER A 174 -14.06 3.02 2.87
CA SER A 174 -15.29 2.65 3.61
C SER A 174 -15.20 1.24 4.19
N GLY A 175 -15.63 1.05 5.44
CA GLY A 175 -15.53 -0.23 6.16
C GLY A 175 -14.12 -0.56 6.68
N THR A 176 -13.20 0.41 6.68
CA THR A 176 -11.93 0.36 7.42
C THR A 176 -11.92 1.36 8.58
N ASP A 177 -10.95 1.27 9.48
CA ASP A 177 -10.78 2.23 10.59
C ASP A 177 -9.94 3.46 10.19
N HIS A 178 -9.52 3.55 8.93
CA HIS A 178 -8.70 4.64 8.43
C HIS A 178 -9.53 5.88 8.05
N LYS A 179 -8.86 7.02 8.05
CA LYS A 179 -9.35 8.28 7.48
C LYS A 179 -8.58 8.62 6.22
N VAL A 180 -9.16 9.40 5.33
CA VAL A 180 -8.45 9.95 4.19
C VAL A 180 -7.35 10.87 4.70
N PHE A 181 -6.11 10.60 4.28
CA PHE A 181 -4.98 11.45 4.61
C PHE A 181 -4.91 12.60 3.60
N GLU A 182 -4.82 13.81 4.10
CA GLU A 182 -4.77 15.03 3.28
C GLU A 182 -3.33 15.54 3.20
N ALA A 183 -2.79 15.60 1.97
CA ALA A 183 -1.43 16.07 1.71
C ALA A 183 -1.45 17.30 0.79
N ASP A 184 -1.22 18.46 1.33
CA ASP A 184 -1.07 19.73 0.62
C ASP A 184 0.41 20.06 0.31
N GLU A 185 1.34 19.42 1.02
CA GLU A 185 2.77 19.64 0.91
C GLU A 185 3.53 18.33 0.73
N ALA A 186 4.76 18.42 0.20
CA ALA A 186 5.65 17.29 -0.07
C ALA A 186 5.94 16.44 1.18
N GLU A 187 6.09 17.11 2.33
CA GLU A 187 6.37 16.47 3.63
C GLU A 187 5.21 15.57 4.06
N LYS A 188 3.98 15.96 3.78
CA LYS A 188 2.79 15.16 4.10
C LYS A 188 2.72 13.89 3.24
N ILE A 189 3.13 13.95 1.96
CA ILE A 189 3.26 12.75 1.12
C ILE A 189 4.25 11.77 1.74
N GLN A 190 5.42 12.27 2.19
CA GLN A 190 6.41 11.44 2.88
C GLN A 190 5.85 10.85 4.18
N SER A 191 5.11 11.64 4.95
CA SER A 191 4.51 11.23 6.22
C SER A 191 3.48 10.12 6.02
N PHE A 192 2.64 10.21 4.99
CA PHE A 192 1.68 9.16 4.65
C PHE A 192 2.38 7.83 4.30
N PHE A 193 3.38 7.85 3.41
CA PHE A 193 4.11 6.62 3.08
C PHE A 193 4.89 6.04 4.26
N LYS A 194 5.35 6.89 5.19
CA LYS A 194 5.90 6.43 6.46
C LYS A 194 4.85 5.72 7.31
N LEU A 195 3.63 6.27 7.41
CA LEU A 195 2.50 5.65 8.10
C LEU A 195 2.16 4.28 7.50
N VAL A 196 2.03 4.19 6.17
CA VAL A 196 1.81 2.92 5.46
C VAL A 196 2.92 1.92 5.79
N THR A 197 4.18 2.35 5.69
CA THR A 197 5.34 1.49 5.99
C THR A 197 5.29 0.98 7.42
N MET A 198 5.00 1.84 8.38
CA MET A 198 4.88 1.46 9.80
C MET A 198 3.72 0.48 10.03
N SER A 199 2.57 0.68 9.38
CA SER A 199 1.44 -0.23 9.46
C SER A 199 1.82 -1.63 9.00
N VAL A 200 2.37 -1.77 7.80
CA VAL A 200 2.71 -3.07 7.22
C VAL A 200 3.85 -3.77 7.96
N THR A 201 4.88 -3.04 8.41
CA THR A 201 5.99 -3.63 9.17
C THR A 201 5.56 -4.05 10.58
N THR A 202 4.70 -3.28 11.24
CA THR A 202 4.12 -3.67 12.53
C THR A 202 3.28 -4.92 12.39
N ARG A 203 2.44 -5.00 11.36
CA ARG A 203 1.60 -6.17 11.09
C ARG A 203 2.43 -7.41 10.80
N SER A 204 3.48 -7.31 9.99
CA SER A 204 4.34 -8.45 9.65
C SER A 204 5.03 -9.09 10.87
N LYS A 205 5.26 -8.30 11.91
CA LYS A 205 5.89 -8.73 13.19
C LYS A 205 4.88 -9.08 14.28
N SER A 206 3.59 -8.87 14.05
CA SER A 206 2.54 -9.12 15.03
C SER A 206 2.22 -10.60 15.15
N VAL A 207 1.79 -11.02 16.33
CA VAL A 207 1.23 -12.36 16.57
C VAL A 207 -0.04 -12.58 15.72
N ASN A 208 -0.76 -11.50 15.41
CA ASN A 208 -1.92 -11.51 14.51
C ASN A 208 -1.75 -10.46 13.40
N PRO A 209 -1.05 -10.80 12.30
CA PRO A 209 -0.79 -9.87 11.20
C PRO A 209 -2.04 -9.40 10.42
N ASN A 210 -3.19 -10.03 10.63
CA ASN A 210 -4.45 -9.61 10.03
C ASN A 210 -5.19 -8.54 10.86
N LEU A 211 -4.71 -8.23 12.04
CA LEU A 211 -5.20 -7.13 12.86
C LEU A 211 -4.53 -5.84 12.39
N VAL A 212 -5.34 -4.89 11.92
CA VAL A 212 -4.87 -3.60 11.43
C VAL A 212 -4.70 -2.66 12.62
N PRO A 213 -3.52 -2.07 12.84
CA PRO A 213 -3.34 -1.05 13.86
C PRO A 213 -4.16 0.19 13.51
N LYS A 214 -4.76 0.85 14.49
CA LYS A 214 -5.45 2.13 14.29
C LYS A 214 -4.43 3.25 14.04
N ASP A 215 -4.82 4.26 13.26
CA ASP A 215 -3.92 5.37 12.89
C ASP A 215 -3.27 6.03 14.11
N GLY A 216 -4.02 6.29 15.19
CA GLY A 216 -3.49 6.85 16.44
C GLY A 216 -2.47 5.95 17.18
N GLU A 217 -2.57 4.63 17.06
CA GLU A 217 -1.61 3.70 17.66
C GLU A 217 -0.26 3.68 16.94
N LEU A 218 -0.25 4.09 15.66
CA LEU A 218 0.97 4.20 14.86
C LEU A 218 1.75 5.48 15.16
N GLU A 219 1.05 6.57 15.47
CA GLU A 219 1.68 7.85 15.82
C GLU A 219 2.37 7.84 17.20
N GLU A 220 1.83 7.09 18.16
CA GLU A 220 2.38 6.99 19.53
C GLU A 220 3.66 6.15 19.62
N ARG A 221 3.96 5.32 18.63
CA ARG A 221 5.19 4.52 18.59
C ARG A 221 6.37 5.32 18.05
N LYS A 222 6.84 6.34 18.80
CA LYS A 222 8.18 6.88 18.58
C LYS A 222 9.21 5.77 18.80
N PRO A 223 10.26 5.66 17.96
CA PRO A 223 11.30 4.68 18.19
C PRO A 223 11.96 4.96 19.54
N THR A 224 11.67 4.10 20.51
CA THR A 224 12.43 4.03 21.78
C THR A 224 13.79 3.44 21.43
N GLY A 225 14.81 4.28 21.35
CA GLY A 225 16.19 3.80 21.37
C GLY A 225 17.14 4.35 20.32
N GLU A 226 17.26 5.65 20.17
CA GLU A 226 18.58 6.20 19.94
C GLU A 226 19.28 6.33 21.30
N ARG A 227 20.17 5.36 21.60
CA ARG A 227 21.22 5.63 22.58
C ARG A 227 22.04 6.77 22.01
N GLN A 228 21.94 7.96 22.60
CA GLN A 228 22.95 8.99 22.49
C GLN A 228 24.29 8.31 22.78
N ARG A 229 25.08 8.07 21.75
CA ARG A 229 26.50 7.90 21.93
C ARG A 229 27.04 9.31 22.15
N ASP A 230 27.29 9.62 23.39
CA ASP A 230 28.15 10.72 23.74
C ASP A 230 29.48 10.53 23.01
N VAL A 231 29.69 11.33 21.97
CA VAL A 231 30.99 11.47 21.35
C VAL A 231 31.69 12.58 22.14
N PHE A 232 32.38 12.18 23.18
CA PHE A 232 33.47 12.97 23.76
C PHE A 232 34.64 12.95 22.77
N TRP A 233 35.15 14.15 22.48
CA TRP A 233 36.34 14.63 21.72
C TRP A 233 36.11 14.91 20.24
#